data_11f739c1a8ea3e1a50654223f8a29bf5
#
_entry.id   11f739c1a8ea3e1a50654223f8a29bf5
#
_cell.length_a   1.000
_cell.length_b   1.000
_cell.length_c   1.000
_cell.angle_alpha   90.00
_cell.angle_beta   90.00
_cell.angle_gamma   90.00
#
_symmetry.space_group_name_H-M   'P 1'
#
loop_
_entity.id
_entity.type
_entity.pdbx_description
1 polymer ?
#
loop_
_entity_poly.entity_id
_entity_poly.type
_entity_poly.pdbx_seq_one_letter_code
_entity_poly.pdbx_strand_id
1 'polypeptide(L)'
;LICLPSSVSAEIIINGIIDEIEWNDAQVFDQFVTVEPLSGAPAKYKTQVRLLTNAEGIYVAFSNYQPASVKRVNRRFARDVEIKGDRNIVSIDFDGNQLTGYDFTVGSANSMQDGILANDKYRRDWDGIWYSETSSDENYWYSEIFIPWSVAPMTKTESGKKEMSFWLSLIHISEP
;
A
#
# COMPACT_ATOMS: atom_id res chain seq x y z
N LEU A 1 -28.40 35.21 3.47
CA LEU A 1 -27.03 34.67 3.71
C LEU A 1 -27.22 33.18 3.93
N ILE A 2 -26.98 32.37 2.91
CA ILE A 2 -26.98 30.90 3.04
C ILE A 2 -25.55 30.53 3.46
N CYS A 3 -25.41 30.12 4.71
CA CYS A 3 -24.17 29.51 5.21
C CYS A 3 -24.13 28.09 4.63
N LEU A 4 -23.28 27.85 3.65
CA LEU A 4 -22.97 26.51 3.19
C LEU A 4 -22.19 25.82 4.33
N PRO A 5 -22.60 24.61 4.76
CA PRO A 5 -21.81 23.88 5.70
C PRO A 5 -20.43 23.61 5.08
N SER A 6 -19.36 24.04 5.74
CA SER A 6 -18.03 23.51 5.45
C SER A 6 -18.11 22.01 5.62
N SER A 7 -18.00 21.26 4.53
CA SER A 7 -17.76 19.84 4.62
C SER A 7 -16.41 19.68 5.33
N VAL A 8 -16.46 19.38 6.61
CA VAL A 8 -15.31 18.84 7.31
C VAL A 8 -15.10 17.49 6.65
N SER A 9 -14.16 17.40 5.72
CA SER A 9 -13.62 16.12 5.29
C SER A 9 -13.01 15.52 6.54
N ALA A 10 -13.58 14.43 7.04
CA ALA A 10 -12.95 13.70 8.11
C ALA A 10 -11.60 13.19 7.56
N GLU A 11 -10.58 13.25 8.37
CA GLU A 11 -9.23 12.84 8.01
C GLU A 11 -9.12 11.33 8.22
N ILE A 12 -8.60 10.60 7.23
CA ILE A 12 -8.27 9.18 7.42
C ILE A 12 -7.13 9.09 8.43
N ILE A 13 -7.38 8.38 9.53
CA ILE A 13 -6.40 8.17 10.59
C ILE A 13 -5.70 6.83 10.33
N ILE A 14 -4.41 6.86 10.08
CA ILE A 14 -3.61 5.64 9.88
C ILE A 14 -3.44 4.91 11.22
N ASN A 15 -4.33 3.96 11.50
CA ASN A 15 -4.40 3.21 12.75
C ASN A 15 -4.50 1.68 12.56
N GLY A 16 -4.56 1.22 11.31
CA GLY A 16 -4.70 -0.19 10.93
C GLY A 16 -6.15 -0.67 10.92
N ILE A 17 -7.14 0.22 11.09
CA ILE A 17 -8.57 -0.11 11.11
C ILE A 17 -9.24 0.66 9.96
N ILE A 18 -9.80 -0.06 9.00
CA ILE A 18 -10.38 0.51 7.78
C ILE A 18 -11.88 0.78 8.04
N ASP A 19 -12.19 1.76 8.88
CA ASP A 19 -13.56 2.06 9.30
C ASP A 19 -14.02 3.51 9.05
N GLU A 20 -13.12 4.40 8.58
CA GLU A 20 -13.51 5.75 8.21
C GLU A 20 -14.42 5.75 6.98
N ILE A 21 -15.38 6.67 6.99
CA ILE A 21 -16.40 6.79 5.93
C ILE A 21 -15.76 7.12 4.57
N GLU A 22 -14.63 7.78 4.56
CA GLU A 22 -13.87 8.17 3.38
C GLU A 22 -13.44 6.97 2.53
N TRP A 23 -13.23 5.81 3.15
CA TRP A 23 -12.92 4.58 2.43
C TRP A 23 -14.05 4.08 1.53
N ASN A 24 -15.27 4.62 1.67
CA ASN A 24 -16.39 4.32 0.75
C ASN A 24 -16.19 4.95 -0.62
N ASP A 25 -15.43 6.04 -0.72
CA ASP A 25 -15.13 6.74 -1.97
C ASP A 25 -13.85 6.21 -2.63
N ALA A 26 -13.16 5.26 -2.00
CA ALA A 26 -11.93 4.70 -2.51
C ALA A 26 -12.16 3.81 -3.74
N GLN A 27 -11.20 3.84 -4.66
CA GLN A 27 -11.12 2.85 -5.73
C GLN A 27 -10.75 1.48 -5.14
N VAL A 28 -11.51 0.45 -5.51
CA VAL A 28 -11.35 -0.91 -4.98
C VAL A 28 -10.72 -1.83 -6.01
N PHE A 29 -9.71 -2.59 -5.58
CA PHE A 29 -9.06 -3.63 -6.36
C PHE A 29 -9.14 -4.95 -5.59
N ASP A 30 -9.69 -6.01 -6.21
CA ASP A 30 -9.88 -7.32 -5.58
C ASP A 30 -9.56 -8.52 -6.51
N GLN A 31 -9.14 -8.23 -7.75
CA GLN A 31 -8.81 -9.26 -8.73
C GLN A 31 -7.30 -9.55 -8.76
N PHE A 32 -6.79 -10.14 -7.68
CA PHE A 32 -5.39 -10.51 -7.60
C PHE A 32 -5.13 -11.86 -8.25
N VAL A 33 -3.99 -11.95 -8.92
CA VAL A 33 -3.50 -13.18 -9.56
C VAL A 33 -2.16 -13.60 -8.99
N THR A 34 -1.88 -14.89 -9.03
CA THR A 34 -0.62 -15.45 -8.57
C THR A 34 0.47 -15.20 -9.61
N VAL A 35 1.54 -14.52 -9.20
CA VAL A 35 2.70 -14.22 -10.04
C VAL A 35 3.95 -15.03 -9.64
N GLU A 36 3.95 -15.62 -8.45
CA GLU A 36 5.03 -16.51 -8.01
C GLU A 36 4.44 -17.74 -7.30
N PRO A 37 4.53 -18.95 -7.90
CA PRO A 37 5.02 -19.20 -9.26
C PRO A 37 4.14 -18.54 -10.34
N LEU A 38 4.73 -18.15 -11.46
CA LEU A 38 4.00 -17.44 -12.52
C LEU A 38 2.95 -18.36 -13.14
N SER A 39 1.71 -18.21 -12.72
CA SER A 39 0.58 -19.00 -13.19
C SER A 39 -0.56 -18.16 -13.76
N GLY A 40 -0.68 -16.90 -13.35
CA GLY A 40 -1.82 -16.05 -13.67
C GLY A 40 -3.15 -16.54 -13.08
N ALA A 41 -3.13 -17.60 -12.28
CA ALA A 41 -4.32 -18.10 -11.61
C ALA A 41 -4.84 -17.09 -10.56
N PRO A 42 -6.15 -17.08 -10.25
CA PRO A 42 -6.66 -16.28 -9.16
C PRO A 42 -5.88 -16.57 -7.87
N ALA A 43 -5.64 -15.52 -7.08
CA ALA A 43 -4.97 -15.66 -5.79
C ALA A 43 -5.73 -16.63 -4.88
N LYS A 44 -5.01 -17.49 -4.16
CA LYS A 44 -5.59 -18.51 -3.28
C LYS A 44 -6.42 -17.89 -2.14
N TYR A 45 -5.97 -16.78 -1.62
CA TYR A 45 -6.63 -16.03 -0.56
C TYR A 45 -7.03 -14.66 -1.08
N LYS A 46 -8.23 -14.21 -0.69
CA LYS A 46 -8.76 -12.93 -1.15
C LYS A 46 -7.97 -11.78 -0.53
N THR A 47 -7.59 -10.85 -1.36
CA THR A 47 -7.06 -9.56 -0.96
C THR A 47 -7.94 -8.49 -1.58
N GLN A 48 -8.29 -7.48 -0.80
CA GLN A 48 -8.93 -6.28 -1.29
C GLN A 48 -8.05 -5.09 -0.96
N VAL A 49 -7.85 -4.23 -1.94
CA VAL A 49 -7.12 -2.98 -1.75
C VAL A 49 -8.06 -1.82 -2.03
N ARG A 50 -8.03 -0.82 -1.16
CA ARG A 50 -8.67 0.47 -1.35
C ARG A 50 -7.61 1.52 -1.58
N LEU A 51 -7.79 2.35 -2.58
CA LEU A 51 -6.90 3.44 -2.92
C LEU A 51 -7.69 4.73 -3.00
N LEU A 52 -7.25 5.72 -2.26
CA LEU A 52 -7.83 7.07 -2.22
C LEU A 52 -6.72 8.10 -2.35
N THR A 53 -7.00 9.23 -2.97
CA THR A 53 -6.08 10.37 -3.03
C THR A 53 -6.82 11.65 -2.61
N ASN A 54 -6.10 12.51 -1.92
CA ASN A 54 -6.58 13.85 -1.57
C ASN A 54 -5.48 14.91 -1.79
N ALA A 55 -5.65 16.11 -1.24
CA ALA A 55 -4.66 17.18 -1.35
C ALA A 55 -3.33 16.88 -0.64
N GLU A 56 -3.31 15.94 0.31
CA GLU A 56 -2.15 15.63 1.15
C GLU A 56 -1.32 14.47 0.58
N GLY A 57 -1.97 13.48 -0.04
CA GLY A 57 -1.25 12.31 -0.51
C GLY A 57 -2.15 11.19 -1.02
N ILE A 58 -1.58 9.99 -0.99
CA ILE A 58 -2.17 8.73 -1.40
C ILE A 58 -2.40 7.89 -0.14
N TYR A 59 -3.61 7.39 0.00
CA TYR A 59 -4.00 6.46 1.06
C TYR A 59 -4.27 5.10 0.44
N VAL A 60 -3.67 4.05 1.00
CA VAL A 60 -3.84 2.68 0.52
C VAL A 60 -4.16 1.79 1.72
N ALA A 61 -5.26 1.05 1.64
CA ALA A 61 -5.64 0.09 2.66
C ALA A 61 -5.76 -1.32 2.06
N PHE A 62 -5.12 -2.28 2.71
CA PHE A 62 -5.21 -3.70 2.35
C PHE A 62 -6.03 -4.47 3.38
N SER A 63 -6.96 -5.27 2.89
CA SER A 63 -7.66 -6.30 3.67
C SER A 63 -7.25 -7.67 3.13
N ASN A 64 -6.47 -8.42 3.89
CA ASN A 64 -5.87 -9.67 3.47
C ASN A 64 -6.54 -10.83 4.20
N TYR A 65 -7.35 -11.62 3.50
CA TYR A 65 -7.91 -12.85 4.08
C TYR A 65 -6.83 -13.91 4.24
N GLN A 66 -6.63 -14.36 5.45
CA GLN A 66 -5.72 -15.43 5.81
C GLN A 66 -6.33 -16.19 6.99
N PRO A 67 -7.01 -17.33 6.73
CA PRO A 67 -7.74 -18.02 7.77
C PRO A 67 -6.81 -18.51 8.89
N ALA A 68 -7.35 -18.67 10.09
CA ALA A 68 -6.59 -19.08 11.28
C ALA A 68 -5.81 -20.41 11.10
N SER A 69 -6.25 -21.26 10.15
CA SER A 69 -5.53 -22.49 9.79
C SER A 69 -4.23 -22.26 9.02
N VAL A 70 -4.00 -21.05 8.54
CA VAL A 70 -2.80 -20.66 7.80
C VAL A 70 -1.91 -19.82 8.70
N LYS A 71 -0.73 -20.33 9.02
CA LYS A 71 0.20 -19.61 9.89
C LYS A 71 0.58 -18.26 9.27
N ARG A 72 0.39 -17.18 10.02
CA ARG A 72 0.93 -15.86 9.69
C ARG A 72 2.37 -15.77 10.12
N VAL A 73 3.23 -15.32 9.20
CA VAL A 73 4.61 -14.98 9.54
C VAL A 73 4.64 -13.52 9.99
N ASN A 74 4.11 -13.31 11.19
CA ASN A 74 3.98 -12.01 11.85
C ASN A 74 5.23 -11.69 12.67
N ARG A 75 6.35 -11.43 11.98
CA ARG A 75 7.63 -11.09 12.59
C ARG A 75 7.97 -9.63 12.37
N ARG A 76 8.44 -8.97 13.41
CA ARG A 76 8.91 -7.59 13.33
C ARG A 76 10.36 -7.54 12.84
N PHE A 77 10.62 -6.65 11.90
CA PHE A 77 11.94 -6.34 11.35
C PHE A 77 12.25 -4.86 11.63
N ALA A 78 13.54 -4.52 11.72
CA ALA A 78 13.95 -3.12 11.76
C ALA A 78 13.59 -2.44 10.42
N ARG A 79 13.46 -1.12 10.43
CA ARG A 79 13.22 -0.33 9.22
C ARG A 79 14.32 -0.62 8.19
N ASP A 80 13.92 -0.72 6.92
CA ASP A 80 14.77 -0.94 5.74
C ASP A 80 15.57 -2.26 5.73
N VAL A 81 15.30 -3.13 6.69
CA VAL A 81 15.72 -4.53 6.62
C VAL A 81 14.70 -5.32 5.80
N GLU A 82 15.17 -6.23 4.95
CA GLU A 82 14.31 -7.09 4.15
C GLU A 82 13.26 -7.81 5.00
N ILE A 83 11.99 -7.53 4.72
CA ILE A 83 10.88 -8.16 5.43
C ILE A 83 10.69 -9.57 4.90
N LYS A 84 11.07 -10.58 5.70
CA LYS A 84 10.89 -12.01 5.42
C LYS A 84 9.64 -12.54 6.11
N GLY A 85 8.50 -11.91 5.87
CA GLY A 85 7.21 -12.24 6.45
C GLY A 85 6.09 -11.90 5.47
N ASP A 86 4.85 -12.16 5.91
CA ASP A 86 3.67 -11.72 5.18
C ASP A 86 3.70 -10.21 5.06
N ARG A 87 3.53 -9.69 3.83
CA ARG A 87 3.70 -8.26 3.55
C ARG A 87 2.89 -7.78 2.38
N ASN A 88 2.49 -6.54 2.43
CA ASN A 88 1.94 -5.80 1.30
C ASN A 88 3.01 -4.90 0.68
N ILE A 89 2.94 -4.72 -0.63
CA ILE A 89 3.83 -3.85 -1.38
C ILE A 89 2.98 -2.92 -2.23
N VAL A 90 3.27 -1.63 -2.14
CA VAL A 90 2.75 -0.60 -3.04
C VAL A 90 3.93 -0.04 -3.80
N SER A 91 3.97 -0.26 -5.10
CA SER A 91 4.98 0.33 -5.97
C SER A 91 4.33 1.42 -6.81
N ILE A 92 4.92 2.61 -6.85
CA ILE A 92 4.38 3.78 -7.53
C ILE A 92 5.42 4.37 -8.48
N ASP A 93 5.04 4.48 -9.74
CA ASP A 93 5.71 5.37 -10.68
C ASP A 93 4.93 6.70 -10.72
N PHE A 94 5.45 7.69 -10.02
CA PHE A 94 4.81 8.99 -9.88
C PHE A 94 4.77 9.82 -11.17
N ASP A 95 5.60 9.49 -12.15
CA ASP A 95 5.65 10.18 -13.45
C ASP A 95 4.98 9.40 -14.59
N GLY A 96 4.57 8.14 -14.35
CA GLY A 96 3.91 7.29 -15.33
C GLY A 96 4.78 6.98 -16.56
N ASN A 97 6.08 7.13 -16.45
CA ASN A 97 7.03 7.02 -17.56
C ASN A 97 7.83 5.71 -17.56
N GLN A 98 7.61 4.85 -16.55
CA GLN A 98 8.25 3.55 -16.35
C GLN A 98 9.78 3.61 -16.16
N LEU A 99 10.31 4.74 -15.71
CA LEU A 99 11.75 4.92 -15.47
C LEU A 99 12.14 4.74 -14.02
N THR A 100 11.24 5.11 -13.09
CA THR A 100 11.51 5.05 -11.65
C THR A 100 10.26 4.61 -10.92
N GLY A 101 10.36 3.51 -10.21
CA GLY A 101 9.34 3.03 -9.27
C GLY A 101 9.80 3.24 -7.82
N TYR A 102 8.89 3.66 -6.97
CA TYR A 102 9.09 3.80 -5.53
C TYR A 102 8.30 2.71 -4.82
N ASP A 103 8.97 1.88 -4.03
CA ASP A 103 8.35 0.78 -3.31
C ASP A 103 8.14 1.12 -1.85
N PHE A 104 6.94 0.83 -1.36
CA PHE A 104 6.53 0.96 0.03
C PHE A 104 6.05 -0.41 0.50
N THR A 105 6.80 -1.05 1.36
CA THR A 105 6.52 -2.41 1.85
C THR A 105 6.16 -2.37 3.33
N VAL A 106 5.02 -2.98 3.67
CA VAL A 106 4.53 -3.10 5.06
C VAL A 106 4.36 -4.58 5.39
N GLY A 107 5.09 -5.04 6.39
CA GLY A 107 4.91 -6.39 6.96
C GLY A 107 3.70 -6.46 7.87
N SER A 108 3.14 -7.65 8.05
CA SER A 108 1.95 -7.88 8.90
C SER A 108 2.14 -7.49 10.38
N ALA A 109 3.39 -7.26 10.83
CA ALA A 109 3.75 -6.73 12.15
C ALA A 109 4.15 -5.24 12.11
N ASN A 110 3.69 -4.49 11.13
CA ASN A 110 4.03 -3.08 10.90
C ASN A 110 5.55 -2.83 10.79
N SER A 111 6.26 -3.73 10.13
CA SER A 111 7.64 -3.48 9.71
C SER A 111 7.61 -2.71 8.40
N MET A 112 8.40 -1.67 8.29
CA MET A 112 8.43 -0.79 7.13
C MET A 112 9.75 -0.95 6.37
N GLN A 113 9.65 -1.03 5.06
CA GLN A 113 10.80 -1.02 4.16
C GLN A 113 10.42 -0.21 2.93
N ASP A 114 11.32 0.63 2.47
CA ASP A 114 11.14 1.34 1.21
C ASP A 114 12.34 1.19 0.27
N GLY A 115 12.20 1.65 -0.94
CA GLY A 115 13.26 1.57 -1.93
C GLY A 115 12.88 2.17 -3.28
N ILE A 116 13.83 2.21 -4.17
CA ILE A 116 13.67 2.70 -5.54
C ILE A 116 14.10 1.62 -6.53
N LEU A 117 13.27 1.39 -7.53
CA LEU A 117 13.59 0.66 -8.74
C LEU A 117 13.87 1.65 -9.86
N ALA A 118 15.12 1.72 -10.32
CA ALA A 118 15.51 2.56 -11.44
C ALA A 118 16.61 1.88 -12.26
N ASN A 119 16.54 1.94 -13.59
CA ASN A 119 17.47 1.28 -14.51
C ASN A 119 17.63 -0.23 -14.19
N ASP A 120 16.55 -0.93 -13.95
CA ASP A 120 16.47 -2.35 -13.58
C ASP A 120 17.25 -2.73 -12.31
N LYS A 121 17.54 -1.74 -11.45
CA LYS A 121 18.21 -1.94 -10.17
C LYS A 121 17.33 -1.49 -9.03
N TYR A 122 17.10 -2.39 -8.08
CA TYR A 122 16.45 -2.09 -6.83
C TYR A 122 17.46 -1.62 -5.80
N ARG A 123 17.19 -0.49 -5.14
CA ARG A 123 18.03 0.10 -4.10
C ARG A 123 17.20 0.40 -2.87
N ARG A 124 17.72 0.06 -1.69
CA ARG A 124 17.12 0.30 -0.37
C ARG A 124 17.76 1.48 0.37
N ASP A 125 18.63 2.22 -0.29
CA ASP A 125 19.32 3.38 0.28
C ASP A 125 18.50 4.69 0.15
N TRP A 126 17.29 4.59 -0.39
CA TRP A 126 16.33 5.68 -0.38
C TRP A 126 15.43 5.54 0.83
N ASP A 127 15.22 6.63 1.56
CA ASP A 127 14.41 6.71 2.77
C ASP A 127 13.35 7.79 2.61
N GLY A 128 12.11 7.38 2.38
CA GLY A 128 10.96 8.25 2.23
C GLY A 128 10.25 8.51 3.57
N ILE A 129 9.61 9.66 3.69
CA ILE A 129 8.73 9.94 4.83
C ILE A 129 7.31 9.52 4.44
N TRP A 130 6.86 8.41 4.99
CA TRP A 130 5.53 7.84 4.82
C TRP A 130 5.11 7.11 6.10
N TYR A 131 3.84 6.73 6.21
CA TYR A 131 3.28 6.21 7.44
C TYR A 131 2.50 4.94 7.18
N SER A 132 2.51 4.02 8.14
CA SER A 132 1.69 2.82 8.09
C SER A 132 1.31 2.33 9.47
N GLU A 133 0.17 1.67 9.55
CA GLU A 133 -0.25 0.88 10.70
C GLU A 133 -0.90 -0.42 10.23
N THR A 134 -0.83 -1.42 11.10
CA THR A 134 -1.41 -2.74 10.81
C THR A 134 -2.23 -3.25 11.98
N SER A 135 -3.27 -3.99 11.66
CA SER A 135 -4.05 -4.75 12.65
C SER A 135 -4.36 -6.15 12.13
N SER A 136 -4.92 -6.97 13.00
CA SER A 136 -5.38 -8.30 12.59
C SER A 136 -6.46 -8.84 13.50
N ASP A 137 -7.35 -9.66 12.92
CA ASP A 137 -8.30 -10.50 13.63
C ASP A 137 -7.99 -11.99 13.36
N GLU A 138 -8.95 -12.87 13.64
CA GLU A 138 -8.78 -14.30 13.49
C GLU A 138 -8.49 -14.71 12.03
N ASN A 139 -9.17 -14.08 11.06
CA ASN A 139 -9.15 -14.48 9.65
C ASN A 139 -8.57 -13.44 8.70
N TYR A 140 -8.26 -12.26 9.18
CA TYR A 140 -7.71 -11.18 8.36
C TYR A 140 -6.52 -10.52 9.02
N TRP A 141 -5.70 -9.91 8.22
CA TRP A 141 -4.81 -8.85 8.65
C TRP A 141 -4.94 -7.66 7.69
N TYR A 142 -4.75 -6.48 8.23
CA TYR A 142 -4.98 -5.22 7.56
C TYR A 142 -3.72 -4.38 7.59
N SER A 143 -3.51 -3.57 6.57
CA SER A 143 -2.53 -2.50 6.61
C SER A 143 -3.13 -1.23 6.03
N GLU A 144 -2.86 -0.11 6.67
CA GLU A 144 -3.11 1.21 6.15
C GLU A 144 -1.79 1.92 5.90
N ILE A 145 -1.70 2.62 4.79
CA ILE A 145 -0.50 3.29 4.32
C ILE A 145 -0.89 4.69 3.86
N PHE A 146 -0.18 5.70 4.36
CA PHE A 146 -0.26 7.07 3.87
C PHE A 146 1.07 7.49 3.27
N ILE A 147 1.03 7.93 2.01
CA ILE A 147 2.16 8.35 1.20
C ILE A 147 1.94 9.82 0.83
N PRO A 148 2.59 10.78 1.54
CA PRO A 148 2.46 12.20 1.24
C PRO A 148 2.97 12.54 -0.16
N TRP A 149 2.39 13.53 -0.83
CA TRP A 149 2.89 13.98 -2.14
C TRP A 149 4.34 14.47 -2.09
N SER A 150 4.84 14.84 -0.92
CA SER A 150 6.22 15.27 -0.71
C SER A 150 7.23 14.13 -0.64
N VAL A 151 6.79 12.86 -0.66
CA VAL A 151 7.64 11.67 -0.49
C VAL A 151 8.70 11.54 -1.58
N ALA A 152 8.39 11.93 -2.81
CA ALA A 152 9.28 11.80 -3.95
C ALA A 152 9.17 13.04 -4.87
N PRO A 153 10.23 13.37 -5.59
CA PRO A 153 10.14 14.41 -6.62
C PRO A 153 9.21 13.96 -7.73
N MET A 154 8.39 14.87 -8.22
CA MET A 154 7.45 14.64 -9.31
C MET A 154 7.60 15.72 -10.36
N THR A 155 7.57 15.33 -11.64
CA THR A 155 7.54 16.28 -12.75
C THR A 155 6.21 17.05 -12.75
N LYS A 156 6.27 18.36 -12.86
CA LYS A 156 5.07 19.19 -13.00
C LYS A 156 4.48 19.03 -14.39
N THR A 157 3.17 18.86 -14.50
CA THR A 157 2.45 18.82 -15.76
C THR A 157 1.74 20.15 -16.00
N GLU A 158 1.75 20.65 -17.23
CA GLU A 158 1.06 21.90 -17.60
C GLU A 158 -0.47 21.79 -17.43
N SER A 159 -1.03 20.59 -17.59
CA SER A 159 -2.47 20.33 -17.51
C SER A 159 -3.00 20.22 -16.06
N GLY A 160 -2.12 20.18 -15.06
CA GLY A 160 -2.48 19.92 -13.66
C GLY A 160 -3.02 18.50 -13.40
N LYS A 161 -3.13 17.67 -14.44
CA LYS A 161 -3.48 16.23 -14.31
C LYS A 161 -2.23 15.40 -14.52
N LYS A 162 -2.05 14.39 -13.67
CA LYS A 162 -0.89 13.51 -13.74
C LYS A 162 -1.36 12.05 -13.78
N GLU A 163 -0.81 11.30 -14.72
CA GLU A 163 -0.96 9.86 -14.76
C GLU A 163 0.15 9.23 -13.93
N MET A 164 -0.22 8.27 -13.09
CA MET A 164 0.69 7.48 -12.27
C MET A 164 0.41 6.01 -12.47
N SER A 165 1.44 5.19 -12.37
CA SER A 165 1.28 3.74 -12.44
C SER A 165 1.46 3.13 -11.05
N PHE A 166 0.62 2.14 -10.73
CA PHE A 166 0.63 1.43 -9.46
C PHE A 166 0.79 -0.07 -9.69
N TRP A 167 1.60 -0.70 -8.85
CA TRP A 167 1.63 -2.14 -8.65
C TRP A 167 1.29 -2.44 -7.20
N LEU A 168 0.29 -3.28 -6.99
CA LEU A 168 -0.18 -3.67 -5.68
C LEU A 168 0.08 -5.17 -5.51
N SER A 169 0.78 -5.55 -4.46
CA SER A 169 1.17 -6.94 -4.24
C SER A 169 0.96 -7.37 -2.80
N LEU A 170 0.60 -8.63 -2.64
CA LEU A 170 0.60 -9.35 -1.38
C LEU A 170 1.56 -10.54 -1.49
N ILE A 171 2.46 -10.67 -0.55
CA ILE A 171 3.35 -11.82 -0.43
C ILE A 171 2.99 -12.59 0.84
N HIS A 172 2.60 -13.84 0.66
CA HIS A 172 2.46 -14.82 1.73
C HIS A 172 3.70 -15.69 1.80
N ILE A 173 4.29 -15.80 2.98
CA ILE A 173 5.38 -16.73 3.21
C ILE A 173 4.78 -18.04 3.70
N SER A 174 4.79 -19.04 2.83
CA SER A 174 4.54 -20.42 3.24
C SER A 174 5.82 -20.98 3.84
N GLU A 175 5.89 -21.11 5.16
CA GLU A 175 6.94 -21.94 5.75
C GLU A 175 6.67 -23.40 5.36
N PRO A 176 7.71 -24.17 4.93
CA PRO A 176 7.58 -25.56 4.60
C PRO A 176 7.20 -26.41 5.84
#